data_2346f75d8f79e981e82dbccaebef6d4a
#
_entry.id   2346f75d8f79e981e82dbccaebef6d4a
#
_cell.length_a   1.000
_cell.length_b   1.000
_cell.length_c   1.000
_cell.angle_alpha   90.00
_cell.angle_beta   90.00
_cell.angle_gamma   90.00
#
_symmetry.space_group_name_H-M   'P 1'
#
loop_
_entity.id
_entity.type
_entity.pdbx_description
1 polymer ?
#
loop_
_entity_poly.entity_id
_entity_poly.type
_entity_poly.pdbx_seq_one_letter_code
_entity_poly.pdbx_strand_id
1 'polypeptide(L)'
;PKSNKKLIDVACGTGDIAKFFMEATDKNSKIYCVDPNKKMISHGKKKLGNFKNISWKIASAEKLPFRDSQFDYYVISFGLRNTKNLNKALSEAFRVLKKGGKFFCLEFSKIDNDALNFIYQNYSKLIPIIGEFVVGDKKPYDYLVKSIKEFVNQEELIYLMKKNNFVKCKYNNLNGGIVALHSAWKV
;
A
#
# COMPACT_ATOMS: atom_id res chain seq x y z
N PRO A 1 12.31 10.67 -4.20
CA PRO A 1 11.49 10.81 -5.42
C PRO A 1 12.16 11.77 -6.40
N LYS A 2 11.94 11.54 -7.71
CA LYS A 2 12.40 12.48 -8.75
C LYS A 2 11.25 13.40 -9.13
N SER A 3 11.52 14.67 -9.38
CA SER A 3 10.56 15.65 -9.90
C SER A 3 10.06 15.25 -11.29
N ASN A 4 8.92 15.80 -11.68
CA ASN A 4 8.31 15.61 -13.00
C ASN A 4 7.91 14.16 -13.31
N LYS A 5 7.49 13.40 -12.31
CA LYS A 5 7.07 12.00 -12.39
C LYS A 5 5.58 11.82 -12.15
N LYS A 6 5.04 10.71 -12.67
CA LYS A 6 3.65 10.30 -12.41
C LYS A 6 3.67 9.17 -11.37
N LEU A 7 3.07 9.43 -10.23
CA LEU A 7 2.82 8.46 -9.16
C LEU A 7 1.37 8.01 -9.18
N ILE A 8 1.12 6.73 -9.02
CA ILE A 8 -0.17 6.21 -8.59
C ILE A 8 -0.06 5.70 -7.14
N ASP A 9 -0.92 6.21 -6.27
CA ASP A 9 -1.06 5.82 -4.85
C ASP A 9 -2.37 5.04 -4.73
N VAL A 10 -2.27 3.72 -4.54
CA VAL A 10 -3.40 2.79 -4.52
C VAL A 10 -3.70 2.37 -3.09
N ALA A 11 -5.00 2.27 -2.76
CA ALA A 11 -5.48 2.22 -1.37
C ALA A 11 -4.96 3.45 -0.59
N CYS A 12 -5.05 4.62 -1.22
CA CYS A 12 -4.44 5.85 -0.75
C CYS A 12 -5.06 6.41 0.54
N GLY A 13 -6.23 5.93 0.95
CA GLY A 13 -6.95 6.46 2.10
C GLY A 13 -7.20 7.96 1.94
N THR A 14 -6.67 8.76 2.88
CA THR A 14 -6.76 10.22 2.85
C THR A 14 -5.59 10.92 2.13
N GLY A 15 -4.68 10.14 1.49
CA GLY A 15 -3.62 10.66 0.63
C GLY A 15 -2.35 11.10 1.34
N ASP A 16 -1.98 10.44 2.43
CA ASP A 16 -0.76 10.80 3.18
C ASP A 16 0.50 10.57 2.35
N ILE A 17 0.59 9.44 1.62
CA ILE A 17 1.72 9.16 0.71
C ILE A 17 1.78 10.22 -0.40
N ALA A 18 0.62 10.59 -0.97
CA ALA A 18 0.54 11.64 -1.98
C ALA A 18 1.08 12.98 -1.43
N LYS A 19 0.72 13.35 -0.20
CA LYS A 19 1.21 14.56 0.47
C LYS A 19 2.74 14.53 0.59
N PHE A 20 3.31 13.47 1.19
CA PHE A 20 4.76 13.33 1.35
C PHE A 20 5.50 13.35 0.01
N PHE A 21 4.94 12.73 -1.02
CA PHE A 21 5.54 12.75 -2.34
C PHE A 21 5.56 14.17 -2.95
N MET A 22 4.47 14.92 -2.79
CA MET A 22 4.40 16.32 -3.26
C MET A 22 5.37 17.23 -2.51
N GLU A 23 5.52 17.05 -1.21
CA GLU A 23 6.46 17.81 -0.40
C GLU A 23 7.94 17.47 -0.72
N ALA A 24 8.21 16.23 -1.09
CA ALA A 24 9.54 15.75 -1.45
C ALA A 24 9.92 15.99 -2.92
N THR A 25 9.02 16.52 -3.73
CA THR A 25 9.26 16.88 -5.14
C THR A 25 8.84 18.32 -5.37
N ASP A 26 9.42 19.01 -6.36
CA ASP A 26 9.20 20.44 -6.65
C ASP A 26 7.76 20.79 -7.10
N LYS A 27 6.76 20.07 -6.60
CA LYS A 27 5.33 20.18 -6.93
C LYS A 27 5.00 20.01 -8.41
N ASN A 28 5.97 19.61 -9.24
CA ASN A 28 5.79 19.40 -10.69
C ASN A 28 5.35 17.97 -11.03
N SER A 29 5.33 17.07 -10.06
CA SER A 29 4.87 15.69 -10.22
C SER A 29 3.34 15.61 -10.26
N LYS A 30 2.80 14.59 -10.96
CA LYS A 30 1.36 14.32 -10.97
C LYS A 30 1.06 13.07 -10.17
N ILE A 31 0.11 13.14 -9.26
CA ILE A 31 -0.28 12.04 -8.39
C ILE A 31 -1.72 11.64 -8.67
N TYR A 32 -1.94 10.35 -8.70
CA TYR A 32 -3.25 9.73 -8.89
C TYR A 32 -3.57 8.88 -7.67
N CYS A 33 -4.42 9.39 -6.81
CA CYS A 33 -4.90 8.71 -5.61
C CYS A 33 -6.09 7.83 -5.95
N VAL A 34 -6.02 6.57 -5.59
CA VAL A 34 -7.06 5.56 -5.86
C VAL A 34 -7.42 4.84 -4.57
N ASP A 35 -8.72 4.81 -4.25
CA ASP A 35 -9.24 4.06 -3.11
C ASP A 35 -10.68 3.60 -3.40
N PRO A 36 -11.09 2.38 -3.02
CA PRO A 36 -12.48 1.95 -3.18
C PRO A 36 -13.44 2.66 -2.23
N ASN A 37 -12.94 3.24 -1.14
CA ASN A 37 -13.74 3.90 -0.12
C ASN A 37 -14.01 5.38 -0.48
N LYS A 38 -15.25 5.66 -0.91
CA LYS A 38 -15.71 7.00 -1.26
C LYS A 38 -15.52 8.03 -0.13
N LYS A 39 -15.69 7.62 1.13
CA LYS A 39 -15.52 8.51 2.28
C LYS A 39 -14.05 8.92 2.42
N MET A 40 -13.11 7.99 2.31
CA MET A 40 -11.67 8.28 2.34
C MET A 40 -11.27 9.26 1.23
N ILE A 41 -11.71 9.02 0.00
CA ILE A 41 -11.49 9.95 -1.12
C ILE A 41 -12.05 11.35 -0.83
N SER A 42 -13.25 11.43 -0.26
CA SER A 42 -13.86 12.72 0.10
C SER A 42 -13.05 13.47 1.15
N HIS A 43 -12.59 12.79 2.20
CA HIS A 43 -11.73 13.37 3.23
C HIS A 43 -10.37 13.80 2.65
N GLY A 44 -9.76 12.96 1.80
CA GLY A 44 -8.49 13.27 1.14
C GLY A 44 -8.58 14.53 0.27
N LYS A 45 -9.64 14.66 -0.52
CA LYS A 45 -9.90 15.86 -1.33
C LYS A 45 -10.01 17.13 -0.48
N LYS A 46 -10.69 17.07 0.66
CA LYS A 46 -10.78 18.22 1.59
C LYS A 46 -9.41 18.54 2.20
N LYS A 47 -8.67 17.52 2.65
CA LYS A 47 -7.36 17.66 3.29
C LYS A 47 -6.30 18.21 2.35
N LEU A 48 -6.28 17.78 1.09
CA LEU A 48 -5.24 18.08 0.10
C LEU A 48 -5.74 18.97 -1.04
N GLY A 49 -6.84 19.70 -0.86
CA GLY A 49 -7.47 20.55 -1.88
C GLY A 49 -6.57 21.64 -2.46
N ASN A 50 -5.52 22.04 -1.72
CA ASN A 50 -4.54 23.02 -2.16
C ASN A 50 -3.55 22.47 -3.22
N PHE A 51 -3.46 21.15 -3.40
CA PHE A 51 -2.57 20.51 -4.36
C PHE A 51 -3.29 20.23 -5.69
N LYS A 52 -3.14 21.12 -6.66
CA LYS A 52 -3.79 21.01 -7.99
C LYS A 52 -3.32 19.78 -8.81
N ASN A 53 -2.17 19.22 -8.47
CA ASN A 53 -1.56 18.09 -9.19
C ASN A 53 -1.97 16.71 -8.67
N ILE A 54 -2.93 16.64 -7.72
CA ILE A 54 -3.48 15.40 -7.20
C ILE A 54 -4.83 15.11 -7.84
N SER A 55 -4.94 13.97 -8.50
CA SER A 55 -6.19 13.45 -9.09
C SER A 55 -6.72 12.29 -8.27
N TRP A 56 -8.04 12.20 -8.06
CA TRP A 56 -8.68 11.22 -7.21
C TRP A 56 -9.64 10.33 -8.01
N LYS A 57 -9.57 9.01 -7.81
CA LYS A 57 -10.45 8.03 -8.45
C LYS A 57 -10.96 7.01 -7.43
N ILE A 58 -12.22 6.61 -7.57
CA ILE A 58 -12.80 5.51 -6.79
C ILE A 58 -12.64 4.25 -7.62
N ALA A 59 -11.75 3.35 -7.18
CA ALA A 59 -11.53 2.05 -7.82
C ALA A 59 -10.79 1.09 -6.87
N SER A 60 -10.84 -0.20 -7.17
CA SER A 60 -10.05 -1.22 -6.47
C SER A 60 -8.68 -1.43 -7.13
N ALA A 61 -7.74 -1.98 -6.38
CA ALA A 61 -6.41 -2.33 -6.89
C ALA A 61 -6.46 -3.38 -8.00
N GLU A 62 -7.51 -4.23 -8.04
CA GLU A 62 -7.70 -5.29 -9.03
C GLU A 62 -8.30 -4.81 -10.37
N LYS A 63 -8.75 -3.55 -10.43
CA LYS A 63 -9.32 -2.95 -11.65
C LYS A 63 -9.08 -1.44 -11.65
N LEU A 64 -7.93 -1.03 -12.16
CA LEU A 64 -7.54 0.36 -12.21
C LEU A 64 -8.03 1.05 -13.49
N PRO A 65 -8.70 2.22 -13.40
CA PRO A 65 -9.28 2.92 -14.56
C PRO A 65 -8.21 3.76 -15.30
N PHE A 66 -7.08 3.12 -15.61
CA PHE A 66 -5.95 3.75 -16.30
C PHE A 66 -5.44 2.88 -17.45
N ARG A 67 -4.80 3.54 -18.41
CA ARG A 67 -4.16 2.87 -19.56
C ARG A 67 -2.89 2.14 -19.11
N ASP A 68 -2.45 1.21 -19.92
CA ASP A 68 -1.17 0.54 -19.74
C ASP A 68 -0.01 1.55 -19.77
N SER A 69 1.05 1.23 -19.04
CA SER A 69 2.32 1.97 -19.10
C SER A 69 2.18 3.48 -18.86
N GLN A 70 1.38 3.89 -17.88
CA GLN A 70 1.07 5.29 -17.61
C GLN A 70 1.93 5.90 -16.50
N PHE A 71 2.40 5.11 -15.51
CA PHE A 71 3.01 5.61 -14.28
C PHE A 71 4.49 5.27 -14.15
N ASP A 72 5.25 6.21 -13.58
CA ASP A 72 6.67 6.00 -13.25
C ASP A 72 6.82 5.29 -11.91
N TYR A 73 5.90 5.54 -10.97
CA TYR A 73 5.85 4.92 -9.64
C TYR A 73 4.45 4.41 -9.32
N TYR A 74 4.40 3.22 -8.73
CA TYR A 74 3.22 2.66 -8.10
C TYR A 74 3.51 2.44 -6.63
N VAL A 75 2.67 2.95 -5.75
CA VAL A 75 2.76 2.75 -4.31
C VAL A 75 1.44 2.18 -3.80
N ILE A 76 1.52 1.22 -2.91
CA ILE A 76 0.42 0.74 -2.09
C ILE A 76 0.91 0.59 -0.65
N SER A 77 0.24 1.26 0.30
CA SER A 77 0.63 1.26 1.71
C SER A 77 -0.52 0.78 2.57
N PHE A 78 -0.32 -0.32 3.31
CA PHE A 78 -1.30 -0.96 4.19
C PHE A 78 -2.65 -1.29 3.53
N GLY A 79 -2.62 -1.53 2.23
CA GLY A 79 -3.82 -1.78 1.42
C GLY A 79 -3.83 -3.10 0.68
N LEU A 80 -2.65 -3.69 0.41
CA LEU A 80 -2.54 -4.88 -0.43
C LEU A 80 -3.20 -6.11 0.22
N ARG A 81 -3.11 -6.26 1.55
CA ARG A 81 -3.76 -7.34 2.30
C ARG A 81 -5.29 -7.31 2.22
N ASN A 82 -5.87 -6.16 1.90
CA ASN A 82 -7.33 -5.97 1.80
C ASN A 82 -7.88 -6.29 0.41
N THR A 83 -7.03 -6.67 -0.55
CA THR A 83 -7.45 -7.03 -1.90
C THR A 83 -8.09 -8.43 -1.91
N LYS A 84 -9.15 -8.61 -2.71
CA LYS A 84 -9.82 -9.91 -2.86
C LYS A 84 -8.97 -10.90 -3.66
N ASN A 85 -8.16 -10.39 -4.58
CA ASN A 85 -7.28 -11.20 -5.42
C ASN A 85 -5.92 -10.52 -5.59
N LEU A 86 -4.96 -11.00 -4.81
CA LEU A 86 -3.61 -10.46 -4.75
C LEU A 86 -2.89 -10.52 -6.11
N ASN A 87 -3.02 -11.65 -6.84
CA ASN A 87 -2.42 -11.78 -8.18
C ASN A 87 -2.98 -10.74 -9.16
N LYS A 88 -4.31 -10.52 -9.13
CA LYS A 88 -4.95 -9.54 -9.99
C LYS A 88 -4.51 -8.11 -9.66
N ALA A 89 -4.36 -7.78 -8.37
CA ALA A 89 -3.84 -6.48 -7.94
C ALA A 89 -2.40 -6.26 -8.40
N LEU A 90 -1.53 -7.28 -8.29
CA LEU A 90 -0.14 -7.22 -8.77
C LEU A 90 -0.06 -7.13 -10.30
N SER A 91 -0.90 -7.87 -11.03
CA SER A 91 -1.00 -7.78 -12.49
C SER A 91 -1.43 -6.38 -12.96
N GLU A 92 -2.42 -5.77 -12.30
CA GLU A 92 -2.84 -4.39 -12.59
C GLU A 92 -1.73 -3.38 -12.27
N ALA A 93 -1.02 -3.55 -11.16
CA ALA A 93 0.13 -2.73 -10.81
C ALA A 93 1.21 -2.81 -11.90
N PHE A 94 1.52 -4.02 -12.37
CA PHE A 94 2.45 -4.22 -13.47
C PHE A 94 1.96 -3.58 -14.77
N ARG A 95 0.67 -3.76 -15.11
CA ARG A 95 0.08 -3.24 -16.34
C ARG A 95 0.21 -1.71 -16.42
N VAL A 96 -0.16 -1.00 -15.35
CA VAL A 96 -0.19 0.47 -15.37
C VAL A 96 1.18 1.13 -15.23
N LEU A 97 2.20 0.41 -14.75
CA LEU A 97 3.58 0.90 -14.70
C LEU A 97 4.20 0.96 -16.10
N LYS A 98 4.98 1.99 -16.36
CA LYS A 98 5.85 2.09 -17.54
C LYS A 98 7.00 1.08 -17.47
N LYS A 99 7.62 0.77 -18.58
CA LYS A 99 8.96 0.17 -18.61
C LYS A 99 9.94 1.08 -17.84
N GLY A 100 10.76 0.50 -16.96
CA GLY A 100 11.60 1.24 -16.02
C GLY A 100 10.84 1.84 -14.83
N GLY A 101 9.56 1.60 -14.70
CA GLY A 101 8.74 2.02 -13.55
C GLY A 101 8.99 1.17 -12.32
N LYS A 102 8.78 1.76 -11.14
CA LYS A 102 9.01 1.12 -9.84
C LYS A 102 7.71 0.86 -9.11
N PHE A 103 7.61 -0.33 -8.55
CA PHE A 103 6.58 -0.76 -7.61
C PHE A 103 7.11 -0.68 -6.18
N PHE A 104 6.27 -0.18 -5.27
CA PHE A 104 6.52 -0.17 -3.83
C PHE A 104 5.27 -0.64 -3.09
N CYS A 105 5.45 -1.56 -2.16
CA CYS A 105 4.41 -2.02 -1.25
C CYS A 105 4.93 -1.98 0.18
N LEU A 106 4.33 -1.16 1.01
CA LEU A 106 4.53 -1.15 2.46
C LEU A 106 3.36 -1.88 3.10
N GLU A 107 3.64 -2.98 3.82
CA GLU A 107 2.57 -3.79 4.41
C GLU A 107 3.03 -4.47 5.69
N PHE A 108 2.08 -4.82 6.54
CA PHE A 108 2.34 -5.71 7.66
C PHE A 108 2.90 -7.03 7.17
N SER A 109 3.76 -7.62 7.98
CA SER A 109 4.52 -8.79 7.60
C SER A 109 4.63 -9.79 8.75
N LYS A 110 5.21 -10.96 8.48
CA LYS A 110 5.45 -11.97 9.51
C LYS A 110 6.83 -11.76 10.11
N ILE A 111 6.89 -11.81 11.43
CA ILE A 111 8.15 -11.65 12.18
C ILE A 111 8.88 -12.98 12.15
N ASP A 112 10.10 -13.00 11.62
CA ASP A 112 10.93 -14.20 11.49
C ASP A 112 11.61 -14.60 12.82
N ASN A 113 11.65 -13.69 13.82
CA ASN A 113 12.24 -13.96 15.12
C ASN A 113 11.19 -14.49 16.09
N ASP A 114 11.34 -15.71 16.57
CA ASP A 114 10.36 -16.39 17.43
C ASP A 114 10.09 -15.63 18.74
N ALA A 115 11.10 -15.04 19.37
CA ALA A 115 10.94 -14.27 20.60
C ALA A 115 10.15 -12.97 20.37
N LEU A 116 10.49 -12.23 19.31
CA LEU A 116 9.75 -11.02 18.90
C LEU A 116 8.34 -11.37 18.46
N ASN A 117 8.17 -12.47 17.73
CA ASN A 117 6.87 -12.97 17.29
C ASN A 117 5.98 -13.34 18.49
N PHE A 118 6.52 -14.02 19.49
CA PHE A 118 5.81 -14.34 20.74
C PHE A 118 5.33 -13.07 21.46
N ILE A 119 6.20 -12.07 21.61
CA ILE A 119 5.84 -10.79 22.23
C ILE A 119 4.76 -10.08 21.41
N TYR A 120 4.93 -10.01 20.09
CA TYR A 120 3.97 -9.37 19.19
C TYR A 120 2.62 -10.08 19.19
N GLN A 121 2.59 -11.41 19.16
CA GLN A 121 1.36 -12.22 19.22
C GLN A 121 0.57 -11.98 20.51
N ASN A 122 1.25 -11.87 21.64
CA ASN A 122 0.59 -11.57 22.93
C ASN A 122 0.12 -10.12 22.99
N TYR A 123 0.92 -9.17 22.53
CA TYR A 123 0.54 -7.76 22.45
C TYR A 123 -0.63 -7.54 21.47
N SER A 124 -0.63 -8.19 20.31
CA SER A 124 -1.70 -8.06 19.31
C SER A 124 -3.07 -8.54 19.79
N LYS A 125 -3.11 -9.46 20.77
CA LYS A 125 -4.36 -9.88 21.43
C LYS A 125 -4.98 -8.77 22.29
N LEU A 126 -4.16 -7.84 22.79
CA LEU A 126 -4.62 -6.70 23.58
C LEU A 126 -5.12 -5.53 22.72
N ILE A 127 -4.68 -5.44 21.46
CA ILE A 127 -5.05 -4.34 20.57
C ILE A 127 -6.58 -4.21 20.38
N PRO A 128 -7.35 -5.28 20.12
CA PRO A 128 -8.80 -5.20 20.01
C PRO A 128 -9.48 -4.75 21.34
N ILE A 129 -8.96 -5.20 22.48
CA ILE A 129 -9.48 -4.85 23.80
C ILE A 129 -9.25 -3.37 24.10
N ILE A 130 -8.03 -2.87 23.82
CA ILE A 130 -7.69 -1.45 23.95
C ILE A 130 -8.54 -0.61 22.98
N GLY A 131 -8.73 -1.08 21.74
CA GLY A 131 -9.56 -0.42 20.74
C GLY A 131 -11.01 -0.29 21.15
N GLU A 132 -11.59 -1.33 21.75
CA GLU A 132 -12.94 -1.31 22.32
C GLU A 132 -13.05 -0.27 23.44
N PHE A 133 -12.05 -0.18 24.30
CA PHE A 133 -12.04 0.74 25.45
C PHE A 133 -11.87 2.22 25.01
N VAL A 134 -11.08 2.47 23.93
CA VAL A 134 -10.74 3.83 23.48
C VAL A 134 -11.72 4.37 22.44
N VAL A 135 -12.22 3.51 21.54
CA VAL A 135 -13.02 3.93 20.37
C VAL A 135 -14.46 3.41 20.44
N GLY A 136 -14.74 2.48 21.38
CA GLY A 136 -16.08 1.90 21.56
C GLY A 136 -16.47 0.87 20.48
N ASP A 137 -15.55 0.47 19.60
CA ASP A 137 -15.79 -0.55 18.57
C ASP A 137 -14.57 -1.47 18.40
N LYS A 138 -14.76 -2.75 18.64
CA LYS A 138 -13.75 -3.80 18.53
C LYS A 138 -13.55 -4.30 17.10
N LYS A 139 -14.58 -4.23 16.27
CA LYS A 139 -14.61 -4.85 14.93
C LYS A 139 -13.48 -4.43 13.99
N PRO A 140 -13.09 -3.13 13.89
CA PRO A 140 -11.98 -2.73 13.04
C PRO A 140 -10.64 -3.35 13.45
N TYR A 141 -10.44 -3.56 14.75
CA TYR A 141 -9.21 -4.12 15.31
C TYR A 141 -9.14 -5.64 15.15
N ASP A 142 -10.25 -6.35 15.34
CA ASP A 142 -10.37 -7.79 15.04
C ASP A 142 -10.08 -8.04 13.55
N TYR A 143 -10.65 -7.21 12.66
CA TYR A 143 -10.38 -7.26 11.24
C TYR A 143 -8.89 -7.03 10.92
N LEU A 144 -8.26 -6.03 11.55
CA LEU A 144 -6.84 -5.73 11.37
C LEU A 144 -5.98 -6.94 11.73
N VAL A 145 -6.15 -7.50 12.92
CA VAL A 145 -5.40 -8.67 13.39
C VAL A 145 -5.61 -9.88 12.49
N LYS A 146 -6.86 -10.14 12.08
CA LYS A 146 -7.19 -11.24 11.17
C LYS A 146 -6.52 -11.05 9.81
N SER A 147 -6.65 -9.89 9.20
CA SER A 147 -6.09 -9.61 7.87
C SER A 147 -4.56 -9.69 7.84
N ILE A 148 -3.88 -9.30 8.92
CA ILE A 148 -2.43 -9.46 9.06
C ILE A 148 -2.04 -10.95 9.11
N LYS A 149 -2.77 -11.76 9.89
CA LYS A 149 -2.50 -13.21 10.01
C LYS A 149 -2.69 -13.96 8.69
N GLU A 150 -3.72 -13.58 7.93
CA GLU A 150 -4.06 -14.22 6.65
C GLU A 150 -3.18 -13.73 5.49
N PHE A 151 -2.47 -12.62 5.65
CA PHE A 151 -1.62 -12.09 4.60
C PHE A 151 -0.38 -12.96 4.39
N VAL A 152 0.13 -12.96 3.16
CA VAL A 152 1.35 -13.67 2.76
C VAL A 152 2.58 -13.12 3.49
N ASN A 153 3.60 -13.96 3.69
CA ASN A 153 4.89 -13.50 4.22
C ASN A 153 5.72 -12.77 3.15
N GLN A 154 6.90 -12.28 3.54
CA GLN A 154 7.77 -11.49 2.68
C GLN A 154 8.22 -12.24 1.43
N GLU A 155 8.66 -13.50 1.58
CA GLU A 155 9.14 -14.32 0.46
C GLU A 155 8.00 -14.76 -0.46
N GLU A 156 6.84 -15.08 0.10
CA GLU A 156 5.64 -15.38 -0.68
C GLU A 156 5.22 -14.19 -1.54
N LEU A 157 5.31 -12.95 -0.99
CA LEU A 157 5.00 -11.76 -1.77
C LEU A 157 6.04 -11.53 -2.87
N ILE A 158 7.34 -11.74 -2.60
CA ILE A 158 8.39 -11.71 -3.63
C ILE A 158 8.10 -12.72 -4.75
N TYR A 159 7.71 -13.95 -4.39
CA TYR A 159 7.34 -14.96 -5.37
C TYR A 159 6.17 -14.51 -6.25
N LEU A 160 5.11 -13.97 -5.65
CA LEU A 160 3.94 -13.46 -6.38
C LEU A 160 4.28 -12.27 -7.28
N MET A 161 5.16 -11.38 -6.82
CA MET A 161 5.66 -10.26 -7.65
C MET A 161 6.40 -10.78 -8.88
N LYS A 162 7.32 -11.74 -8.72
CA LYS A 162 8.05 -12.37 -9.84
C LYS A 162 7.09 -13.07 -10.80
N LYS A 163 6.08 -13.80 -10.29
CA LYS A 163 5.03 -14.45 -11.10
C LYS A 163 4.24 -13.43 -11.93
N ASN A 164 4.13 -12.19 -11.47
CA ASN A 164 3.49 -11.08 -12.20
C ASN A 164 4.51 -10.23 -13.00
N ASN A 165 5.62 -10.84 -13.43
CA ASN A 165 6.66 -10.30 -14.30
C ASN A 165 7.49 -9.14 -13.72
N PHE A 166 7.39 -8.87 -12.42
CA PHE A 166 8.28 -7.92 -11.77
C PHE A 166 9.70 -8.49 -11.66
N VAL A 167 10.70 -7.64 -11.81
CA VAL A 167 12.11 -8.00 -11.65
C VAL A 167 12.77 -7.20 -10.55
N LYS A 168 13.97 -7.63 -10.13
CA LYS A 168 14.72 -7.01 -9.03
C LYS A 168 13.86 -6.86 -7.76
N CYS A 169 12.99 -7.85 -7.53
CA CYS A 169 12.13 -7.89 -6.37
C CYS A 169 12.96 -8.06 -5.10
N LYS A 170 12.75 -7.19 -4.14
CA LYS A 170 13.38 -7.23 -2.82
C LYS A 170 12.46 -6.67 -1.75
N TYR A 171 12.74 -7.00 -0.50
CA TYR A 171 12.11 -6.36 0.64
C TYR A 171 13.13 -5.91 1.68
N ASN A 172 12.72 -4.97 2.52
CA ASN A 172 13.44 -4.54 3.71
C ASN A 172 12.47 -4.61 4.88
N ASN A 173 12.84 -5.36 5.91
CA ASN A 173 12.08 -5.43 7.15
C ASN A 173 12.26 -4.13 7.94
N LEU A 174 11.16 -3.65 8.51
CA LEU A 174 11.07 -2.49 9.38
C LEU A 174 10.50 -2.92 10.72
N ASN A 175 10.91 -2.24 11.80
CA ASN A 175 10.46 -2.52 13.16
C ASN A 175 10.54 -4.01 13.53
N GLY A 176 11.69 -4.64 13.27
CA GLY A 176 11.88 -6.06 13.59
C GLY A 176 11.07 -7.05 12.72
N GLY A 177 10.57 -6.62 11.56
CA GLY A 177 9.80 -7.46 10.65
C GLY A 177 8.27 -7.34 10.81
N ILE A 178 7.79 -6.49 11.72
CA ILE A 178 6.34 -6.20 11.85
C ILE A 178 5.77 -5.61 10.54
N VAL A 179 6.59 -4.83 9.86
CA VAL A 179 6.28 -4.21 8.57
C VAL A 179 7.41 -4.51 7.60
N ALA A 180 7.11 -4.73 6.33
CA ALA A 180 8.09 -4.87 5.27
C ALA A 180 7.80 -3.92 4.11
N LEU A 181 8.86 -3.28 3.61
CA LEU A 181 8.82 -2.49 2.38
C LEU A 181 9.32 -3.35 1.22
N HIS A 182 8.42 -3.80 0.38
CA HIS A 182 8.73 -4.49 -0.87
C HIS A 182 8.94 -3.50 -2.01
N SER A 183 9.87 -3.80 -2.90
CA SER A 183 10.11 -3.01 -4.10
C SER A 183 10.49 -3.88 -5.28
N ALA A 184 10.11 -3.44 -6.48
CA ALA A 184 10.40 -4.11 -7.73
C ALA A 184 10.38 -3.16 -8.92
N TRP A 185 10.76 -3.66 -10.09
CA TRP A 185 10.77 -2.93 -11.34
C TRP A 185 9.97 -3.66 -12.42
N LYS A 186 9.36 -2.88 -13.31
CA LYS A 186 8.90 -3.35 -14.63
C LYS A 186 9.98 -3.05 -15.66
N VAL A 187 10.40 -4.04 -16.42
CA VAL A 187 11.36 -3.92 -17.54
C VAL A 187 10.68 -4.18 -18.87
#